data_1003465f26f6707bfd34cd1e70424dd1
#
_entry.id   1003465f26f6707bfd34cd1e70424dd1
#
_cell.length_a   1.000
_cell.length_b   1.000
_cell.length_c   1.000
_cell.angle_alpha   90.00
_cell.angle_beta   90.00
_cell.angle_gamma   90.00
#
_symmetry.space_group_name_H-M   'P 1'
#
loop_
_entity.id
_entity.type
_entity.pdbx_description
1 polymer ?
#
loop_
_entity_poly.entity_id
_entity_poly.type
_entity_poly.pdbx_seq_one_letter_code
_entity_poly.pdbx_strand_id
1 'polypeptide(L)'
;MTVGEIIREPMVIHHIYQTRKEQDDRVAELLKIVGLKPDHVRRYPHEFSGGQRQRIGIARAIALQPKLIICDEPVSALDVSIQAKIINLLNELQEKMGIAYIFISHDLSVVKHIADRVGVMYLGNMMEMADTESLYAK
;
A
#
# COMPACT_ATOMS: atom_id res chain seq x y z
N MET A 1 -16.57 -9.20 5.98
CA MET A 1 -16.11 -9.43 4.59
C MET A 1 -14.86 -10.30 4.60
N THR A 2 -14.79 -11.26 3.69
CA THR A 2 -13.58 -12.03 3.47
C THR A 2 -12.53 -11.18 2.75
N VAL A 3 -11.29 -11.66 2.73
CA VAL A 3 -10.19 -11.01 2.00
C VAL A 3 -10.55 -10.83 0.51
N GLY A 4 -11.12 -11.86 -0.11
CA GLY A 4 -11.54 -11.78 -1.50
C GLY A 4 -12.59 -10.71 -1.75
N GLU A 5 -13.55 -10.57 -0.85
CA GLU A 5 -14.59 -9.53 -0.94
C GLU A 5 -14.02 -8.13 -0.79
N ILE A 6 -13.07 -7.96 0.14
CA ILE A 6 -12.41 -6.67 0.37
C ILE A 6 -11.65 -6.20 -0.88
N ILE A 7 -10.87 -7.10 -1.49
CA ILE A 7 -10.09 -6.78 -2.69
C ILE A 7 -10.99 -6.57 -3.90
N ARG A 8 -12.07 -7.32 -4.00
CA ARG A 8 -13.04 -7.24 -5.12
C ARG A 8 -13.89 -5.98 -5.06
N GLU A 9 -14.19 -5.45 -3.87
CA GLU A 9 -15.12 -4.34 -3.69
C GLU A 9 -14.87 -3.15 -4.63
N PRO A 10 -13.63 -2.62 -4.77
CA PRO A 10 -13.42 -1.52 -5.71
C PRO A 10 -13.70 -1.90 -7.16
N MET A 11 -13.48 -3.14 -7.55
CA MET A 11 -13.79 -3.61 -8.91
C MET A 11 -15.29 -3.60 -9.18
N VAL A 12 -16.08 -3.99 -8.19
CA VAL A 12 -17.56 -3.97 -8.28
C VAL A 12 -18.07 -2.53 -8.34
N ILE A 13 -17.59 -1.68 -7.44
CA ILE A 13 -18.04 -0.29 -7.36
C ILE A 13 -17.75 0.47 -8.66
N HIS A 14 -16.58 0.25 -9.26
CA HIS A 14 -16.15 0.97 -10.45
C HIS A 14 -16.45 0.22 -11.77
N HIS A 15 -17.13 -0.91 -11.70
CA HIS A 15 -17.56 -1.70 -12.87
C HIS A 15 -16.40 -2.07 -13.83
N ILE A 16 -15.22 -2.41 -13.28
CA ILE A 16 -14.02 -2.66 -14.09
C ILE A 16 -14.07 -4.01 -14.80
N TYR A 17 -14.50 -5.05 -14.09
CA TYR A 17 -14.65 -6.39 -14.64
C TYR A 17 -16.12 -6.78 -14.62
N GLN A 18 -16.60 -7.32 -15.74
CA GLN A 18 -18.02 -7.61 -15.91
C GLN A 18 -18.45 -8.93 -15.30
N THR A 19 -17.56 -9.91 -15.23
CA THR A 19 -17.89 -11.23 -14.70
C THR A 19 -17.24 -11.50 -13.36
N ARG A 20 -17.89 -12.34 -12.55
CA ARG A 20 -17.36 -12.80 -11.29
C ARG A 20 -16.03 -13.53 -11.47
N LYS A 21 -15.92 -14.32 -12.54
CA LYS A 21 -14.68 -15.05 -12.82
C LYS A 21 -13.51 -14.12 -13.08
N GLU A 22 -13.70 -13.06 -13.88
CA GLU A 22 -12.66 -12.06 -14.12
C GLU A 22 -12.21 -11.39 -12.83
N GLN A 23 -13.16 -11.05 -11.96
CA GLN A 23 -12.87 -10.47 -10.65
C GLN A 23 -12.07 -11.43 -9.77
N ASP A 24 -12.49 -12.70 -9.71
CA ASP A 24 -11.82 -13.72 -8.88
C ASP A 24 -10.39 -13.99 -9.39
N ASP A 25 -10.20 -14.04 -10.70
CA ASP A 25 -8.87 -14.21 -11.31
C ASP A 25 -7.96 -13.04 -10.98
N ARG A 26 -8.48 -11.83 -11.01
CA ARG A 26 -7.72 -10.62 -10.66
C ARG A 26 -7.39 -10.59 -9.16
N VAL A 27 -8.31 -10.99 -8.30
CA VAL A 27 -8.07 -11.10 -6.85
C VAL A 27 -6.93 -12.07 -6.57
N ALA A 28 -6.93 -13.24 -7.19
CA ALA A 28 -5.86 -14.23 -7.03
C ALA A 28 -4.50 -13.67 -7.49
N GLU A 29 -4.47 -12.96 -8.61
CA GLU A 29 -3.28 -12.31 -9.12
C GLU A 29 -2.76 -11.23 -8.15
N LEU A 30 -3.65 -10.39 -7.63
CA LEU A 30 -3.30 -9.35 -6.68
C LEU A 30 -2.74 -9.91 -5.37
N LEU A 31 -3.30 -11.00 -4.86
CA LEU A 31 -2.76 -11.69 -3.69
C LEU A 31 -1.31 -12.12 -3.92
N LYS A 32 -1.01 -12.69 -5.07
CA LYS A 32 0.36 -13.07 -5.44
C LYS A 32 1.28 -11.86 -5.51
N ILE A 33 0.84 -10.77 -6.12
CA ILE A 33 1.62 -9.55 -6.27
C ILE A 33 2.06 -9.01 -4.91
N VAL A 34 1.18 -9.05 -3.91
CA VAL A 34 1.50 -8.56 -2.56
C VAL A 34 2.12 -9.63 -1.65
N GLY A 35 2.44 -10.80 -2.18
CA GLY A 35 3.14 -11.86 -1.44
C GLY A 35 2.24 -12.71 -0.54
N LEU A 36 0.95 -12.76 -0.83
CA LEU A 36 0.00 -13.64 -0.14
C LEU A 36 -0.36 -14.83 -1.01
N LYS A 37 -1.01 -15.83 -0.41
CA LYS A 37 -1.44 -17.04 -1.13
C LYS A 37 -2.86 -16.88 -1.68
N PRO A 38 -3.15 -17.42 -2.88
CA PRO A 38 -4.52 -17.37 -3.42
C PRO A 38 -5.59 -18.00 -2.51
N ASP A 39 -5.24 -19.04 -1.74
CA ASP A 39 -6.18 -19.68 -0.80
C ASP A 39 -6.64 -18.73 0.31
N HIS A 40 -5.90 -17.66 0.58
CA HIS A 40 -6.26 -16.66 1.58
C HIS A 40 -7.54 -15.90 1.22
N VAL A 41 -8.03 -16.03 0.01
CA VAL A 41 -9.24 -15.35 -0.49
C VAL A 41 -10.48 -15.60 0.38
N ARG A 42 -10.57 -16.78 1.00
CA ARG A 42 -11.70 -17.19 1.83
C ARG A 42 -11.58 -16.82 3.30
N ARG A 43 -10.41 -16.34 3.72
CA ARG A 43 -10.15 -15.99 5.11
C ARG A 43 -10.60 -14.58 5.43
N TYR A 44 -10.76 -14.32 6.72
CA TYR A 44 -11.14 -13.02 7.25
C TYR A 44 -9.91 -12.24 7.72
N PRO A 45 -9.93 -10.89 7.67
CA PRO A 45 -8.77 -10.09 8.07
C PRO A 45 -8.26 -10.38 9.49
N HIS A 46 -9.15 -10.70 10.43
CA HIS A 46 -8.75 -10.99 11.81
C HIS A 46 -7.91 -12.27 11.96
N GLU A 47 -7.87 -13.11 10.92
CA GLU A 47 -7.04 -14.32 10.90
C GLU A 47 -5.59 -14.04 10.48
N PHE A 48 -5.27 -12.79 10.17
CA PHE A 48 -3.96 -12.41 9.65
C PHE A 48 -3.18 -11.52 10.62
N SER A 49 -1.85 -11.51 10.47
CA SER A 49 -0.97 -10.58 11.17
C SER A 49 -1.18 -9.14 10.67
N GLY A 50 -0.66 -8.16 11.41
CA GLY A 50 -0.72 -6.76 10.99
C GLY A 50 -0.09 -6.50 9.62
N GLY A 51 1.07 -7.10 9.37
CA GLY A 51 1.74 -6.98 8.07
C GLY A 51 0.95 -7.60 6.93
N GLN A 52 0.33 -8.75 7.16
CA GLN A 52 -0.53 -9.39 6.16
C GLN A 52 -1.78 -8.56 5.89
N ARG A 53 -2.41 -8.01 6.92
CA ARG A 53 -3.54 -7.09 6.74
C ARG A 53 -3.15 -5.86 5.92
N GLN A 54 -1.96 -5.32 6.15
CA GLN A 54 -1.45 -4.20 5.37
C GLN A 54 -1.28 -4.59 3.89
N ARG A 55 -0.80 -5.78 3.62
CA ARG A 55 -0.69 -6.31 2.25
C ARG A 55 -2.05 -6.44 1.57
N ILE A 56 -3.07 -6.85 2.31
CA ILE A 56 -4.46 -6.91 1.82
C ILE A 56 -4.94 -5.50 1.43
N GLY A 57 -4.67 -4.51 2.26
CA GLY A 57 -4.99 -3.11 1.97
C GLY A 57 -4.29 -2.58 0.72
N ILE A 58 -3.03 -2.95 0.53
CA ILE A 58 -2.26 -2.59 -0.67
C ILE A 58 -2.87 -3.28 -1.91
N ALA A 59 -3.21 -4.56 -1.82
CA ALA A 59 -3.86 -5.28 -2.93
C ALA A 59 -5.16 -4.61 -3.34
N ARG A 60 -5.97 -4.20 -2.36
CA ARG A 60 -7.21 -3.46 -2.61
C ARG A 60 -6.94 -2.14 -3.33
N ALA A 61 -5.93 -1.40 -2.89
CA ALA A 61 -5.58 -0.11 -3.47
C ALA A 61 -5.12 -0.24 -4.93
N ILE A 62 -4.31 -1.25 -5.25
CA ILE A 62 -3.78 -1.44 -6.62
C ILE A 62 -4.77 -2.15 -7.56
N ALA A 63 -5.89 -2.63 -7.05
CA ALA A 63 -6.90 -3.32 -7.85
C ALA A 63 -7.42 -2.47 -9.01
N LEU A 64 -7.50 -1.16 -8.83
CA LEU A 64 -7.98 -0.20 -9.82
C LEU A 64 -6.87 0.30 -10.76
N GLN A 65 -5.65 -0.19 -10.61
CA GLN A 65 -4.48 0.28 -11.36
C GLN A 65 -4.32 1.81 -11.26
N PRO A 66 -4.27 2.38 -10.04
CA PRO A 66 -4.21 3.81 -9.86
C PRO A 66 -2.86 4.39 -10.28
N LYS A 67 -2.84 5.68 -10.59
CA LYS A 67 -1.59 6.42 -10.83
C LYS A 67 -1.00 6.98 -9.55
N LEU A 68 -1.83 7.18 -8.54
CA LEU A 68 -1.46 7.77 -7.26
C LEU A 68 -2.13 7.00 -6.13
N ILE A 69 -1.36 6.66 -5.10
CA ILE A 69 -1.86 6.08 -3.86
C ILE A 69 -1.45 6.97 -2.69
N ILE A 70 -2.40 7.25 -1.81
CA ILE A 70 -2.13 7.96 -0.56
C ILE A 70 -1.95 6.91 0.53
N CYS A 71 -0.76 6.87 1.13
CA CYS A 71 -0.42 5.96 2.22
C CYS A 71 -0.41 6.75 3.52
N ASP A 72 -1.45 6.59 4.33
CA ASP A 72 -1.58 7.31 5.60
C ASP A 72 -1.10 6.42 6.75
N GLU A 73 0.12 6.69 7.21
CA GLU A 73 0.80 5.95 8.27
C GLU A 73 0.76 4.42 8.08
N PRO A 74 1.16 3.90 6.89
CA PRO A 74 0.91 2.51 6.54
C PRO A 74 1.69 1.49 7.34
N VAL A 75 2.73 1.91 8.07
CA VAL A 75 3.60 1.00 8.84
C VAL A 75 3.70 1.35 10.33
N SER A 76 2.89 2.31 10.81
CA SER A 76 2.99 2.84 12.18
C SER A 76 2.77 1.80 13.28
N ALA A 77 1.94 0.81 13.04
CA ALA A 77 1.60 -0.23 14.02
C ALA A 77 2.39 -1.54 13.84
N LEU A 78 3.41 -1.53 12.98
CA LEU A 78 4.19 -2.71 12.63
C LEU A 78 5.58 -2.67 13.28
N ASP A 79 6.15 -3.84 13.57
CA ASP A 79 7.52 -3.90 14.03
C ASP A 79 8.51 -3.58 12.90
N VAL A 80 9.77 -3.32 13.24
CA VAL A 80 10.79 -2.81 12.30
C VAL A 80 11.02 -3.75 11.11
N SER A 81 11.07 -5.05 11.34
CA SER A 81 11.33 -6.00 10.25
C SER A 81 10.15 -6.11 9.29
N ILE A 82 8.93 -6.04 9.79
CA ILE A 82 7.72 -6.05 8.98
C ILE A 82 7.57 -4.72 8.22
N GLN A 83 7.90 -3.60 8.87
CA GLN A 83 7.93 -2.29 8.20
C GLN A 83 8.84 -2.32 6.96
N ALA A 84 10.05 -2.86 7.11
CA ALA A 84 10.99 -2.96 5.99
C ALA A 84 10.41 -3.77 4.83
N LYS A 85 9.73 -4.87 5.11
CA LYS A 85 9.09 -5.70 4.07
C LYS A 85 7.98 -4.95 3.33
N ILE A 86 7.16 -4.18 4.04
CA ILE A 86 6.08 -3.39 3.44
C ILE A 86 6.68 -2.26 2.58
N ILE A 87 7.69 -1.56 3.07
CA ILE A 87 8.37 -0.51 2.32
C ILE A 87 9.00 -1.08 1.04
N ASN A 88 9.64 -2.23 1.11
CA ASN A 88 10.21 -2.90 -0.06
C ASN A 88 9.12 -3.28 -1.08
N LEU A 89 7.98 -3.78 -0.61
CA LEU A 89 6.83 -4.07 -1.47
C LEU A 89 6.34 -2.82 -2.19
N LEU A 90 6.18 -1.71 -1.48
CA LEU A 90 5.75 -0.44 -2.07
C LEU A 90 6.74 0.05 -3.14
N ASN A 91 8.04 -0.06 -2.87
CA ASN A 91 9.07 0.31 -3.85
C ASN A 91 9.03 -0.59 -5.09
N GLU A 92 8.85 -1.90 -4.92
CA GLU A 92 8.71 -2.83 -6.04
C GLU A 92 7.49 -2.51 -6.90
N LEU A 93 6.36 -2.20 -6.28
CA LEU A 93 5.14 -1.83 -6.99
C LEU A 93 5.32 -0.52 -7.76
N GLN A 94 6.05 0.44 -7.21
CA GLN A 94 6.38 1.69 -7.88
C GLN A 94 7.18 1.42 -9.16
N GLU A 95 8.20 0.57 -9.09
CA GLU A 95 9.02 0.21 -10.25
C GLU A 95 8.22 -0.54 -11.32
N LYS A 96 7.41 -1.51 -10.90
CA LYS A 96 6.67 -2.38 -11.84
C LYS A 96 5.44 -1.74 -12.42
N MET A 97 4.73 -0.92 -11.65
CA MET A 97 3.41 -0.38 -12.02
C MET A 97 3.42 1.13 -12.27
N GLY A 98 4.53 1.81 -12.00
CA GLY A 98 4.65 3.25 -12.20
C GLY A 98 3.74 4.08 -11.29
N ILE A 99 3.42 3.57 -10.11
CA ILE A 99 2.54 4.26 -9.16
C ILE A 99 3.32 5.35 -8.42
N ALA A 100 2.72 6.53 -8.27
CA ALA A 100 3.22 7.57 -7.39
C ALA A 100 2.59 7.42 -6.00
N TYR A 101 3.34 7.73 -4.95
CA TYR A 101 2.83 7.70 -3.57
C TYR A 101 2.88 9.07 -2.93
N ILE A 102 1.85 9.38 -2.13
CA ILE A 102 1.93 10.37 -1.06
C ILE A 102 1.99 9.57 0.23
N PHE A 103 3.13 9.61 0.90
CA PHE A 103 3.40 8.81 2.09
C PHE A 103 3.38 9.70 3.33
N ILE A 104 2.40 9.50 4.21
CA ILE A 104 2.23 10.26 5.44
C ILE A 104 2.80 9.44 6.60
N SER A 105 3.77 9.99 7.31
CA SER A 105 4.38 9.34 8.45
C SER A 105 4.98 10.37 9.41
N HIS A 106 5.03 10.01 10.68
CA HIS A 106 5.76 10.77 11.70
C HIS A 106 7.14 10.19 11.97
N ASP A 107 7.48 9.07 11.34
CA ASP A 107 8.78 8.40 11.50
C ASP A 107 9.72 8.81 10.35
N LEU A 108 10.68 9.65 10.66
CA LEU A 108 11.64 10.19 9.68
C LEU A 108 12.52 9.10 9.04
N SER A 109 12.85 8.04 9.78
CA SER A 109 13.67 6.96 9.24
C SER A 109 12.93 6.16 8.17
N VAL A 110 11.63 5.97 8.32
CA VAL A 110 10.78 5.32 7.32
C VAL A 110 10.67 6.19 6.07
N VAL A 111 10.40 7.48 6.24
CA VAL A 111 10.27 8.44 5.14
C VAL A 111 11.56 8.48 4.30
N LYS A 112 12.72 8.45 4.93
CA LYS A 112 14.01 8.46 4.23
C LYS A 112 14.15 7.30 3.24
N HIS A 113 13.60 6.13 3.55
CA HIS A 113 13.74 4.95 2.72
C HIS A 113 12.78 4.91 1.52
N ILE A 114 11.68 5.65 1.54
CA ILE A 114 10.66 5.58 0.49
C ILE A 114 10.51 6.88 -0.30
N ALA A 115 10.73 8.03 0.32
CA ALA A 115 10.40 9.31 -0.29
C ALA A 115 11.52 9.86 -1.17
N ASP A 116 11.15 10.43 -2.32
CA ASP A 116 12.04 11.22 -3.17
C ASP A 116 12.05 12.67 -2.73
N ARG A 117 10.89 13.19 -2.32
CA ARG A 117 10.72 14.53 -1.78
C ARG A 117 9.94 14.48 -0.48
N VAL A 118 10.27 15.36 0.43
CA VAL A 118 9.68 15.41 1.77
C VAL A 118 9.09 16.79 2.05
N GLY A 119 7.82 16.81 2.48
CA GLY A 119 7.17 17.99 3.01
C GLY A 119 7.04 17.86 4.53
N VAL A 120 7.43 18.91 5.25
CA VAL A 120 7.29 18.95 6.71
C VAL A 120 6.13 19.87 7.07
N MET A 121 5.17 19.34 7.85
CA MET A 121 3.99 20.09 8.29
C MET A 121 4.06 20.38 9.79
N TYR A 122 3.55 21.56 10.17
CA TYR A 122 3.42 21.96 11.55
C TYR A 122 2.10 22.71 11.74
N LEU A 123 1.28 22.23 12.67
CA LEU A 123 -0.05 22.80 12.96
C LEU A 123 -0.90 23.02 11.71
N GLY A 124 -0.88 22.04 10.80
CA GLY A 124 -1.68 22.08 9.58
C GLY A 124 -1.06 22.87 8.42
N ASN A 125 0.11 23.46 8.62
CA ASN A 125 0.80 24.24 7.60
C ASN A 125 2.06 23.56 7.10
N MET A 126 2.29 23.62 5.79
CA MET A 126 3.52 23.12 5.17
C MET A 126 4.66 24.06 5.49
N MET A 127 5.63 23.61 6.30
CA MET A 127 6.75 24.42 6.76
C MET A 127 7.99 24.31 5.88
N GLU A 128 8.21 23.16 5.27
CA GLU A 128 9.38 22.91 4.43
C GLU A 128 9.04 21.85 3.39
N MET A 129 9.61 21.99 2.20
CA MET A 129 9.57 20.95 1.18
C MET A 129 10.93 20.90 0.50
N ALA A 130 11.55 19.72 0.46
CA ALA A 130 12.88 19.52 -0.09
C ALA A 130 13.05 18.10 -0.60
N ASP A 131 14.09 17.89 -1.41
CA ASP A 131 14.54 16.55 -1.75
C ASP A 131 14.96 15.80 -0.49
N THR A 132 14.78 14.47 -0.49
CA THR A 132 15.15 13.65 0.67
C THR A 132 16.60 13.85 1.06
N GLU A 133 17.53 13.83 0.12
CA GLU A 133 18.96 14.06 0.40
C GLU A 133 19.21 15.43 1.04
N SER A 134 18.59 16.48 0.51
CA SER A 134 18.74 17.84 1.02
C SER A 134 18.22 17.98 2.43
N LEU A 135 17.05 17.39 2.72
CA LEU A 135 16.42 17.48 4.04
C LEU A 135 17.25 16.75 5.11
N TYR A 136 17.71 15.53 4.83
CA TYR A 136 18.44 14.71 5.79
C TYR A 136 19.94 15.08 5.89
N ALA A 137 20.44 15.89 4.99
CA ALA A 137 21.80 16.40 5.04
C ALA A 137 21.96 17.61 5.98
N LYS A 138 20.86 18.20 6.40
CA LYS A 138 20.88 19.41 7.28
C LYS A 138 21.05 19.07 8.75
#